data_c367f3e7d0832b5fb8b02fb080ccb0d9
#
_entry.id   c367f3e7d0832b5fb8b02fb080ccb0d9
#
_cell.length_a   1.000
_cell.length_b   1.000
_cell.length_c   1.000
_cell.angle_alpha   90.00
_cell.angle_beta   90.00
_cell.angle_gamma   90.00
#
_symmetry.space_group_name_H-M   'P 1'
#
loop_
_entity.id
_entity.type
_entity.pdbx_description
1 polymer ?
#
loop_
_entity_poly.entity_id
_entity_poly.type
_entity_poly.pdbx_seq_one_letter_code
_entity_poly.pdbx_strand_id
1 'polypeptide(L)'
;MSALKADFNYRKPLKPDEEKPSFGLTEGDPSMPNHKSFAKEVHNARESNFKIKDGGFELINHKSAVKNFYDDEEVVQVYYKEMSEYVQEKVEADSVYIFSHITRNEAEADSGKRKGGHRLVHNDFTTNFNKTLDPFIKEIGTTPKRIEVFNLWRRFDKDGTDTPFAVCDKRTVSEKELIPTDLFNYIGDEPQGLTVEIYQSAHNQDHKWYFYPKMNRDEVLMFKTYDSLDNPFLPTLHSAFDDTSTKKNASPRESIEVRAVCLFN
;
A
#
# COMPACT_ATOMS: atom_id res chain seq x y z
N MET A 1 23.75 -2.45 -8.97
CA MET A 1 23.60 -3.87 -8.55
C MET A 1 22.68 -4.57 -9.52
N SER A 2 22.85 -5.91 -9.73
CA SER A 2 21.90 -6.68 -10.55
C SER A 2 20.50 -6.60 -9.91
N ALA A 3 19.46 -6.48 -10.75
CA ALA A 3 18.09 -6.54 -10.28
C ALA A 3 17.82 -7.88 -9.57
N LEU A 4 17.05 -7.84 -8.49
CA LEU A 4 16.56 -9.03 -7.81
C LEU A 4 15.43 -9.64 -8.63
N LYS A 5 15.35 -10.98 -8.72
CA LYS A 5 14.18 -11.65 -9.31
C LYS A 5 13.25 -12.13 -8.20
N ALA A 6 11.98 -11.79 -8.32
CA ALA A 6 10.95 -12.20 -7.39
C ALA A 6 9.62 -12.50 -8.11
N ASP A 7 8.79 -13.31 -7.48
CA ASP A 7 7.48 -13.66 -7.99
C ASP A 7 6.42 -12.67 -7.48
N PHE A 8 5.58 -12.20 -8.39
CA PHE A 8 4.43 -11.32 -8.10
C PHE A 8 3.13 -12.00 -8.53
N ASN A 9 2.15 -11.98 -7.66
CA ASN A 9 0.87 -12.63 -7.87
C ASN A 9 -0.15 -11.64 -8.45
N TYR A 10 -0.43 -11.79 -9.73
CA TYR A 10 -1.37 -10.97 -10.48
C TYR A 10 -2.72 -11.66 -10.62
N ARG A 11 -3.78 -10.87 -10.63
CA ARG A 11 -5.11 -11.35 -10.99
C ARG A 11 -5.14 -11.76 -12.46
N LYS A 12 -5.78 -12.88 -12.78
CA LYS A 12 -6.09 -13.20 -14.18
C LYS A 12 -7.08 -12.16 -14.74
N PRO A 13 -6.97 -11.75 -16.02
CA PRO A 13 -7.96 -10.89 -16.63
C PRO A 13 -9.38 -11.45 -16.46
N LEU A 14 -10.37 -10.58 -16.25
CA LEU A 14 -11.76 -10.99 -16.18
C LEU A 14 -12.23 -11.56 -17.52
N LYS A 15 -13.03 -12.61 -17.45
CA LYS A 15 -13.76 -13.10 -18.63
C LYS A 15 -14.94 -12.15 -18.92
N PRO A 16 -15.47 -12.12 -20.15
CA PRO A 16 -16.56 -11.20 -20.51
C PRO A 16 -17.79 -11.23 -19.62
N ASP A 17 -18.12 -12.41 -19.06
CA ASP A 17 -19.31 -12.62 -18.21
C ASP A 17 -18.93 -12.88 -16.73
N GLU A 18 -17.70 -12.59 -16.33
CA GLU A 18 -17.26 -12.75 -14.96
C GLU A 18 -17.76 -11.57 -14.12
N GLU A 19 -18.41 -11.87 -13.00
CA GLU A 19 -18.85 -10.86 -12.05
C GLU A 19 -17.66 -10.14 -11.43
N LYS A 20 -17.92 -8.92 -10.94
CA LYS A 20 -16.92 -8.15 -10.22
C LYS A 20 -16.34 -8.97 -9.05
N PRO A 21 -15.02 -9.12 -8.97
CA PRO A 21 -14.40 -9.89 -7.89
C PRO A 21 -14.65 -9.28 -6.51
N SER A 22 -14.70 -10.14 -5.51
CA SER A 22 -14.75 -9.74 -4.10
C SER A 22 -14.01 -10.73 -3.23
N PHE A 23 -13.42 -10.28 -2.12
CA PHE A 23 -12.83 -11.14 -1.09
C PHE A 23 -12.71 -10.40 0.24
N GLY A 24 -12.59 -11.14 1.35
CA GLY A 24 -12.29 -10.58 2.65
C GLY A 24 -10.80 -10.29 2.84
N LEU A 25 -10.46 -9.36 3.71
CA LEU A 25 -9.06 -8.99 3.98
C LEU A 25 -8.20 -10.19 4.46
N THR A 26 -8.84 -11.21 5.01
CA THR A 26 -8.19 -12.47 5.45
C THR A 26 -8.04 -13.51 4.33
N GLU A 27 -8.70 -13.32 3.20
CA GLU A 27 -8.80 -14.29 2.11
C GLU A 27 -7.82 -14.02 0.96
N GLY A 28 -7.02 -12.96 1.05
CA GLY A 28 -6.07 -12.55 0.01
C GLY A 28 -4.87 -13.49 -0.14
N ASP A 29 -5.12 -14.79 -0.37
CA ASP A 29 -4.10 -15.81 -0.58
C ASP A 29 -3.65 -15.85 -2.05
N PRO A 30 -2.33 -15.81 -2.33
CA PRO A 30 -1.78 -15.96 -3.68
C PRO A 30 -2.16 -17.26 -4.38
N SER A 31 -2.52 -18.31 -3.64
CA SER A 31 -3.00 -19.59 -4.18
C SER A 31 -4.41 -19.56 -4.74
N MET A 32 -5.14 -18.44 -4.58
CA MET A 32 -6.49 -18.30 -5.14
C MET A 32 -6.52 -18.64 -6.64
N PRO A 33 -7.54 -19.39 -7.12
CA PRO A 33 -7.59 -19.92 -8.48
C PRO A 33 -7.58 -18.83 -9.57
N ASN A 34 -7.94 -17.59 -9.20
CA ASN A 34 -7.98 -16.44 -10.09
C ASN A 34 -6.69 -15.61 -10.12
N HIS A 35 -5.62 -16.08 -9.46
CA HIS A 35 -4.32 -15.45 -9.50
C HIS A 35 -3.28 -16.32 -10.21
N LYS A 36 -2.22 -15.69 -10.67
CA LYS A 36 -1.06 -16.35 -11.27
C LYS A 36 0.21 -15.60 -10.93
N SER A 37 1.23 -16.36 -10.56
CA SER A 37 2.55 -15.82 -10.26
C SER A 37 3.36 -15.58 -11.53
N PHE A 38 4.07 -14.44 -11.56
CA PHE A 38 4.97 -14.07 -12.64
C PHE A 38 6.29 -13.55 -12.05
N ALA A 39 7.40 -14.10 -12.55
CA ALA A 39 8.72 -13.64 -12.20
C ALA A 39 8.97 -12.23 -12.81
N LYS A 40 9.36 -11.29 -11.97
CA LYS A 40 9.68 -9.90 -12.35
C LYS A 40 11.06 -9.53 -11.83
N GLU A 41 11.71 -8.61 -12.52
CA GLU A 41 12.88 -7.92 -11.99
C GLU A 41 12.44 -6.83 -11.02
N VAL A 42 13.06 -6.80 -9.84
CA VAL A 42 12.82 -5.78 -8.81
C VAL A 42 14.09 -4.96 -8.65
N HIS A 43 14.02 -3.68 -8.98
CA HIS A 43 15.15 -2.79 -9.01
C HIS A 43 15.38 -2.10 -7.65
N ASN A 44 16.62 -1.78 -7.37
CA ASN A 44 16.98 -0.99 -6.20
C ASN A 44 16.59 0.48 -6.41
N ALA A 45 15.55 0.93 -5.72
CA ALA A 45 15.05 2.31 -5.82
C ALA A 45 16.05 3.36 -5.27
N ARG A 46 17.05 2.96 -4.46
CA ARG A 46 18.10 3.88 -3.98
C ARG A 46 19.02 4.36 -5.09
N GLU A 47 19.08 3.66 -6.21
CA GLU A 47 19.86 4.05 -7.39
C GLU A 47 19.14 5.08 -8.27
N SER A 48 17.90 5.42 -7.92
CA SER A 48 17.04 6.37 -8.63
C SER A 48 16.46 7.38 -7.66
N ASN A 49 16.29 8.62 -8.10
CA ASN A 49 15.68 9.66 -7.26
C ASN A 49 14.18 9.78 -7.55
N PHE A 50 13.42 8.77 -7.12
CA PHE A 50 11.96 8.79 -7.29
C PHE A 50 11.31 9.89 -6.47
N LYS A 51 10.31 10.54 -7.08
CA LYS A 51 9.41 11.49 -6.45
C LYS A 51 7.95 11.09 -6.70
N ILE A 52 7.08 11.43 -5.76
CA ILE A 52 5.62 11.16 -5.85
C ILE A 52 5.05 11.59 -7.20
N LYS A 53 5.41 12.80 -7.65
CA LYS A 53 4.91 13.35 -8.93
C LYS A 53 5.33 12.54 -10.16
N ASP A 54 6.48 11.87 -10.11
CA ASP A 54 7.04 11.13 -11.24
C ASP A 54 6.61 9.66 -11.22
N GLY A 55 7.15 8.88 -10.29
CA GLY A 55 6.90 7.43 -10.20
C GLY A 55 5.72 7.02 -9.33
N GLY A 56 5.13 7.97 -8.59
CA GLY A 56 4.05 7.72 -7.65
C GLY A 56 4.51 7.43 -6.21
N PHE A 57 5.82 7.35 -5.97
CA PHE A 57 6.39 7.04 -4.66
C PHE A 57 7.72 7.76 -4.40
N GLU A 58 8.08 7.90 -3.13
CA GLU A 58 9.41 8.35 -2.70
C GLU A 58 9.75 7.81 -1.30
N LEU A 59 11.06 7.71 -1.01
CA LEU A 59 11.55 7.43 0.33
C LEU A 59 11.75 8.74 1.08
N ILE A 60 11.20 8.82 2.28
CA ILE A 60 11.36 9.96 3.18
C ILE A 60 12.08 9.53 4.45
N ASN A 61 12.75 10.47 5.11
CA ASN A 61 13.36 10.26 6.42
C ASN A 61 12.49 10.91 7.48
N HIS A 62 12.05 10.13 8.45
CA HIS A 62 11.23 10.60 9.57
C HIS A 62 11.50 9.76 10.81
N LYS A 63 12.04 10.40 11.86
CA LYS A 63 12.26 9.75 13.16
C LYS A 63 10.98 9.83 13.98
N SER A 64 10.40 8.65 14.27
CA SER A 64 9.18 8.57 15.09
C SER A 64 9.51 8.47 16.58
N ALA A 65 8.69 9.11 17.40
CA ALA A 65 8.73 8.99 18.86
C ALA A 65 8.01 7.73 19.38
N VAL A 66 7.26 7.00 18.53
CA VAL A 66 6.61 5.74 18.88
C VAL A 66 7.62 4.72 19.37
N LYS A 67 7.37 4.13 20.53
CA LYS A 67 8.22 3.10 21.14
C LYS A 67 7.80 1.71 20.70
N ASN A 68 6.50 1.46 20.65
CA ASN A 68 5.91 0.17 20.31
C ASN A 68 4.81 0.32 19.23
N PHE A 69 5.13 -0.01 17.98
CA PHE A 69 4.15 0.04 16.88
C PHE A 69 3.04 -1.04 16.97
N TYR A 70 3.08 -1.92 17.96
CA TYR A 70 2.01 -2.87 18.25
C TYR A 70 1.02 -2.36 19.31
N ASP A 71 1.28 -1.19 19.88
CA ASP A 71 0.37 -0.46 20.76
C ASP A 71 -0.47 0.51 19.94
N ASP A 72 -1.70 0.11 19.62
CA ASP A 72 -2.60 0.89 18.76
C ASP A 72 -2.93 2.26 19.38
N GLU A 73 -2.98 2.37 20.71
CA GLU A 73 -3.20 3.64 21.39
C GLU A 73 -2.02 4.59 21.19
N GLU A 74 -0.78 4.10 21.38
CA GLU A 74 0.43 4.90 21.12
C GLU A 74 0.52 5.29 19.63
N VAL A 75 0.18 4.39 18.71
CA VAL A 75 0.15 4.67 17.27
C VAL A 75 -0.85 5.80 16.95
N VAL A 76 -2.06 5.74 17.49
CA VAL A 76 -3.08 6.76 17.23
C VAL A 76 -2.69 8.10 17.86
N GLN A 77 -2.18 8.10 19.08
CA GLN A 77 -1.83 9.34 19.79
C GLN A 77 -0.55 10.01 19.27
N VAL A 78 0.43 9.24 18.81
CA VAL A 78 1.74 9.74 18.42
C VAL A 78 1.94 9.69 16.92
N TYR A 79 1.85 8.48 16.32
CA TYR A 79 2.24 8.28 14.93
C TYR A 79 1.27 8.95 13.93
N TYR A 80 -0.03 8.96 14.23
CA TYR A 80 -1.01 9.63 13.39
C TYR A 80 -0.72 11.14 13.31
N LYS A 81 -0.41 11.75 14.45
CA LYS A 81 -0.03 13.17 14.49
C LYS A 81 1.25 13.43 13.70
N GLU A 82 2.30 12.64 13.95
CA GLU A 82 3.57 12.76 13.23
C GLU A 82 3.40 12.68 11.71
N MET A 83 2.63 11.67 11.24
CA MET A 83 2.44 11.45 9.81
C MET A 83 1.52 12.48 9.17
N SER A 84 0.45 12.91 9.85
CA SER A 84 -0.44 13.95 9.32
C SER A 84 0.30 15.29 9.17
N GLU A 85 1.06 15.71 10.17
CA GLU A 85 1.86 16.96 10.13
C GLU A 85 2.93 16.88 9.03
N TYR A 86 3.65 15.77 8.94
CA TYR A 86 4.67 15.59 7.92
C TYR A 86 4.09 15.62 6.50
N VAL A 87 3.00 14.88 6.26
CA VAL A 87 2.37 14.83 4.94
C VAL A 87 1.78 16.18 4.58
N GLN A 88 1.13 16.89 5.52
CA GLN A 88 0.54 18.20 5.30
C GLN A 88 1.58 19.21 4.80
N GLU A 89 2.73 19.27 5.45
CA GLU A 89 3.85 20.12 5.03
C GLU A 89 4.41 19.68 3.67
N LYS A 90 4.58 18.37 3.49
CA LYS A 90 5.22 17.78 2.30
C LYS A 90 4.45 18.00 1.01
N VAL A 91 3.12 17.91 1.05
CA VAL A 91 2.25 18.04 -0.13
C VAL A 91 1.50 19.38 -0.17
N GLU A 92 1.71 20.24 0.81
CA GLU A 92 1.05 21.54 0.95
C GLU A 92 -0.49 21.44 0.99
N ALA A 93 -1.01 20.39 1.67
CA ALA A 93 -2.44 20.20 1.84
C ALA A 93 -3.02 21.15 2.90
N ASP A 94 -4.27 21.58 2.74
CA ASP A 94 -4.96 22.40 3.75
C ASP A 94 -5.23 21.60 5.03
N SER A 95 -5.54 20.33 4.89
CA SER A 95 -5.70 19.40 6.02
C SER A 95 -5.35 17.96 5.64
N VAL A 96 -4.88 17.19 6.64
CA VAL A 96 -4.55 15.77 6.48
C VAL A 96 -5.13 14.97 7.64
N TYR A 97 -5.76 13.86 7.32
CA TYR A 97 -6.38 12.93 8.26
C TYR A 97 -5.84 11.52 8.05
N ILE A 98 -5.32 10.91 9.11
CA ILE A 98 -4.97 9.49 9.09
C ILE A 98 -6.23 8.70 9.47
N PHE A 99 -6.76 7.90 8.55
CA PHE A 99 -8.03 7.20 8.78
C PHE A 99 -7.87 5.72 9.16
N SER A 100 -6.71 5.15 8.93
CA SER A 100 -6.43 3.77 9.34
C SER A 100 -4.94 3.46 9.40
N HIS A 101 -4.61 2.41 10.14
CA HIS A 101 -3.30 1.77 10.05
C HIS A 101 -3.44 0.25 10.06
N ILE A 102 -2.38 -0.41 9.63
CA ILE A 102 -2.25 -1.86 9.74
C ILE A 102 -0.82 -2.20 10.13
N THR A 103 -0.67 -2.96 11.21
CA THR A 103 0.61 -3.57 11.60
C THR A 103 0.67 -5.00 11.06
N ARG A 104 1.84 -5.39 10.57
CA ARG A 104 2.09 -6.73 10.02
C ARG A 104 3.31 -7.34 10.67
N ASN A 105 3.23 -8.66 10.91
CA ASN A 105 4.32 -9.46 11.44
C ASN A 105 4.34 -10.82 10.75
N GLU A 106 5.40 -11.09 10.00
CA GLU A 106 5.51 -12.31 9.20
C GLU A 106 5.65 -13.57 10.09
N ALA A 107 6.31 -13.45 11.26
CA ALA A 107 6.44 -14.57 12.19
C ALA A 107 5.12 -14.95 12.88
N GLU A 108 4.19 -14.02 12.98
CA GLU A 108 2.88 -14.22 13.63
C GLU A 108 1.76 -14.54 12.63
N ALA A 109 2.06 -14.53 11.31
CA ALA A 109 1.08 -14.71 10.25
C ALA A 109 0.42 -16.09 10.29
N ASP A 110 1.21 -17.15 10.41
CA ASP A 110 0.71 -18.54 10.42
C ASP A 110 -0.19 -18.84 11.63
N SER A 111 0.05 -18.15 12.75
CA SER A 111 -0.78 -18.28 13.95
C SER A 111 -2.09 -17.48 13.88
N GLY A 112 -2.25 -16.62 12.86
CA GLY A 112 -3.37 -15.70 12.75
C GLY A 112 -3.37 -14.54 13.75
N LYS A 113 -2.34 -14.42 14.58
CA LYS A 113 -2.25 -13.35 15.58
C LYS A 113 -2.06 -11.97 14.92
N ARG A 114 -1.27 -11.90 13.84
CA ARG A 114 -1.11 -10.71 12.99
C ARG A 114 -1.06 -11.11 11.52
N LYS A 115 -1.41 -10.19 10.66
CA LYS A 115 -1.32 -10.42 9.20
C LYS A 115 0.13 -10.37 8.75
N GLY A 116 0.49 -11.25 7.82
CA GLY A 116 1.75 -11.19 7.07
C GLY A 116 1.72 -10.13 5.96
N GLY A 117 2.76 -10.11 5.14
CA GLY A 117 2.81 -9.26 3.96
C GLY A 117 1.76 -9.63 2.93
N HIS A 118 1.00 -8.67 2.41
CA HIS A 118 0.03 -8.92 1.35
C HIS A 118 0.75 -9.12 0.01
N ARG A 119 0.62 -10.33 -0.56
CA ARG A 119 1.39 -10.77 -1.74
C ARG A 119 0.62 -10.69 -3.06
N LEU A 120 -0.57 -10.10 -3.08
CA LEU A 120 -1.31 -9.83 -4.31
C LEU A 120 -0.97 -8.43 -4.84
N VAL A 121 -0.77 -8.32 -6.14
CA VAL A 121 -0.54 -7.02 -6.79
C VAL A 121 -1.83 -6.22 -6.78
N HIS A 122 -1.82 -5.07 -6.10
CA HIS A 122 -3.02 -4.26 -5.90
C HIS A 122 -2.69 -2.76 -5.73
N ASN A 123 -3.73 -1.97 -5.70
CA ASN A 123 -3.77 -0.62 -5.15
C ASN A 123 -4.98 -0.50 -4.23
N ASP A 124 -4.82 0.17 -3.10
CA ASP A 124 -5.83 0.21 -2.04
C ASP A 124 -7.17 0.85 -2.44
N PHE A 125 -7.18 1.72 -3.46
CA PHE A 125 -8.38 2.48 -3.83
C PHE A 125 -8.55 2.55 -5.36
N THR A 126 -9.81 2.65 -5.80
CA THR A 126 -10.17 2.93 -7.18
C THR A 126 -10.56 4.40 -7.36
N THR A 127 -10.88 4.79 -8.59
CA THR A 127 -11.45 6.11 -8.89
C THR A 127 -12.78 6.39 -8.15
N ASN A 128 -13.44 5.35 -7.64
CA ASN A 128 -14.69 5.46 -6.87
C ASN A 128 -14.47 5.78 -5.37
N PHE A 129 -13.25 5.91 -4.91
CA PHE A 129 -12.96 6.10 -3.49
C PHE A 129 -13.55 7.40 -2.91
N ASN A 130 -13.77 8.43 -3.72
CA ASN A 130 -14.51 9.63 -3.32
C ASN A 130 -15.86 9.28 -2.70
N LYS A 131 -16.60 8.30 -3.24
CA LYS A 131 -17.91 7.87 -2.69
C LYS A 131 -17.79 7.30 -1.28
N THR A 132 -16.70 6.60 -1.02
CA THR A 132 -16.38 6.07 0.32
C THR A 132 -16.06 7.20 1.29
N LEU A 133 -15.42 8.27 0.82
CA LEU A 133 -15.06 9.43 1.63
C LEU A 133 -16.21 10.43 1.83
N ASP A 134 -17.27 10.41 1.01
CA ASP A 134 -18.39 11.37 1.08
C ASP A 134 -18.99 11.55 2.48
N PRO A 135 -19.26 10.48 3.28
CA PRO A 135 -19.78 10.65 4.63
C PRO A 135 -18.82 11.42 5.54
N PHE A 136 -17.52 11.09 5.49
CA PHE A 136 -16.49 11.76 6.26
C PHE A 136 -16.31 13.23 5.85
N ILE A 137 -16.28 13.52 4.55
CA ILE A 137 -16.19 14.90 4.03
C ILE A 137 -17.39 15.74 4.48
N LYS A 138 -18.59 15.17 4.49
CA LYS A 138 -19.79 15.84 5.02
C LYS A 138 -19.72 16.09 6.52
N GLU A 139 -19.21 15.13 7.28
CA GLU A 139 -19.06 15.26 8.74
C GLU A 139 -18.10 16.40 9.12
N ILE A 140 -16.96 16.53 8.44
CA ILE A 140 -16.01 17.62 8.68
C ILE A 140 -16.45 18.97 8.07
N GLY A 141 -17.54 18.99 7.30
CA GLY A 141 -18.18 20.21 6.80
C GLY A 141 -17.38 20.99 5.76
N THR A 142 -16.56 20.30 4.94
CA THR A 142 -15.75 20.92 3.88
C THR A 142 -16.18 20.47 2.48
N THR A 143 -15.70 21.18 1.46
CA THR A 143 -15.88 20.81 0.05
C THR A 143 -14.54 20.97 -0.67
N PRO A 144 -13.65 19.97 -0.55
CA PRO A 144 -12.32 20.06 -1.13
C PRO A 144 -12.38 20.07 -2.66
N LYS A 145 -11.53 20.86 -3.29
CA LYS A 145 -11.34 20.88 -4.75
C LYS A 145 -10.55 19.65 -5.23
N ARG A 146 -9.71 19.12 -4.34
CA ARG A 146 -8.91 17.92 -4.62
C ARG A 146 -8.76 17.08 -3.36
N ILE A 147 -8.76 15.78 -3.55
CA ILE A 147 -8.43 14.79 -2.52
C ILE A 147 -7.30 13.92 -3.04
N GLU A 148 -6.24 13.80 -2.25
CA GLU A 148 -5.18 12.81 -2.49
C GLU A 148 -5.11 11.84 -1.31
N VAL A 149 -4.73 10.59 -1.58
CA VAL A 149 -4.44 9.63 -0.52
C VAL A 149 -3.05 9.07 -0.71
N PHE A 150 -2.32 9.06 0.39
CA PHE A 150 -0.98 8.49 0.46
C PHE A 150 -0.94 7.39 1.50
N ASN A 151 -0.31 6.28 1.14
CA ASN A 151 0.11 5.28 2.10
C ASN A 151 1.55 5.60 2.53
N LEU A 152 1.79 5.45 3.84
CA LEU A 152 3.11 5.62 4.43
C LEU A 152 3.49 4.30 5.10
N TRP A 153 4.38 3.58 4.47
CA TRP A 153 4.83 2.27 4.91
C TRP A 153 6.20 2.37 5.58
N ARG A 154 6.32 1.80 6.78
CA ARG A 154 7.55 1.75 7.57
C ARG A 154 7.79 0.34 8.07
N ARG A 155 9.03 -0.12 7.95
CA ARG A 155 9.49 -1.31 8.69
C ARG A 155 10.06 -0.91 10.06
N PHE A 156 9.95 -1.80 11.05
CA PHE A 156 10.53 -1.60 12.37
C PHE A 156 11.20 -2.84 12.97
N ASP A 157 11.32 -3.92 12.19
CA ASP A 157 12.18 -5.08 12.47
C ASP A 157 13.66 -4.67 12.58
N LYS A 158 14.46 -5.49 13.25
CA LYS A 158 15.84 -5.11 13.60
C LYS A 158 16.81 -5.16 12.42
N ASP A 159 16.76 -6.23 11.63
CA ASP A 159 17.78 -6.50 10.59
C ASP A 159 17.10 -7.07 9.35
N GLY A 160 17.33 -6.53 8.20
CA GLY A 160 16.88 -7.01 6.87
C GLY A 160 15.67 -7.95 6.89
N THR A 161 14.76 -7.82 5.98
CA THR A 161 13.54 -8.65 5.95
C THR A 161 13.60 -9.69 4.84
N ASP A 162 12.99 -10.87 5.07
CA ASP A 162 12.76 -11.90 4.06
C ASP A 162 11.56 -11.58 3.15
N THR A 163 10.72 -10.63 3.56
CA THR A 163 9.50 -10.24 2.85
C THR A 163 9.48 -8.72 2.61
N PRO A 164 10.33 -8.19 1.71
CA PRO A 164 10.33 -6.77 1.37
C PRO A 164 9.01 -6.31 0.76
N PHE A 165 8.84 -4.98 0.70
CA PHE A 165 7.72 -4.32 0.06
C PHE A 165 8.18 -3.66 -1.24
N ALA A 166 7.46 -3.94 -2.33
CA ALA A 166 7.73 -3.38 -3.64
C ALA A 166 6.60 -2.48 -4.12
N VAL A 167 6.97 -1.44 -4.86
CA VAL A 167 6.08 -0.52 -5.55
C VAL A 167 6.37 -0.53 -7.05
N CYS A 168 5.33 -0.41 -7.85
CA CYS A 168 5.44 -0.31 -9.30
C CYS A 168 5.50 1.16 -9.72
N ASP A 169 6.40 1.50 -10.64
CA ASP A 169 6.41 2.82 -11.27
C ASP A 169 5.08 3.05 -12.00
N LYS A 170 4.26 4.00 -11.52
CA LYS A 170 2.92 4.27 -12.08
C LYS A 170 2.93 4.57 -13.57
N ARG A 171 4.04 5.07 -14.13
CA ARG A 171 4.21 5.35 -15.57
C ARG A 171 4.21 4.09 -16.43
N THR A 172 4.36 2.92 -15.83
CA THR A 172 4.35 1.61 -16.47
C THR A 172 3.05 0.84 -16.29
N VAL A 173 2.08 1.45 -15.58
CA VAL A 173 0.74 0.91 -15.34
C VAL A 173 -0.22 1.40 -16.41
N SER A 174 -1.17 0.57 -16.82
CA SER A 174 -2.23 0.91 -17.78
C SER A 174 -3.60 0.65 -17.17
N GLU A 175 -4.59 1.51 -17.46
CA GLU A 175 -5.98 1.31 -16.98
C GLU A 175 -6.57 -0.05 -17.42
N LYS A 176 -6.15 -0.57 -18.57
CA LYS A 176 -6.68 -1.83 -19.15
C LYS A 176 -6.39 -3.06 -18.31
N GLU A 177 -5.42 -2.98 -17.41
CA GLU A 177 -5.02 -4.06 -16.52
C GLU A 177 -5.59 -3.95 -15.11
N LEU A 178 -6.21 -2.81 -14.80
CA LEU A 178 -6.80 -2.54 -13.50
C LEU A 178 -8.17 -3.22 -13.36
N ILE A 179 -8.34 -4.02 -12.33
CA ILE A 179 -9.54 -4.82 -12.07
C ILE A 179 -10.17 -4.35 -10.77
N PRO A 180 -11.27 -3.56 -10.82
CA PRO A 180 -12.00 -3.19 -9.62
C PRO A 180 -12.47 -4.42 -8.86
N THR A 181 -12.21 -4.45 -7.56
CA THR A 181 -12.48 -5.60 -6.69
C THR A 181 -13.00 -5.10 -5.34
N ASP A 182 -14.08 -5.68 -4.84
CA ASP A 182 -14.60 -5.32 -3.52
C ASP A 182 -13.80 -6.06 -2.43
N LEU A 183 -13.25 -5.30 -1.50
CA LEU A 183 -12.54 -5.82 -0.34
C LEU A 183 -13.40 -5.58 0.91
N PHE A 184 -13.94 -6.69 1.45
CA PHE A 184 -14.76 -6.67 2.66
C PHE A 184 -13.89 -6.56 3.91
N ASN A 185 -14.43 -5.93 4.94
CA ASN A 185 -13.79 -5.79 6.24
C ASN A 185 -12.42 -5.11 6.17
N TYR A 186 -12.31 -4.11 5.29
CA TYR A 186 -11.10 -3.28 5.19
C TYR A 186 -10.77 -2.61 6.52
N ILE A 187 -11.81 -2.07 7.19
CA ILE A 187 -11.77 -1.58 8.57
C ILE A 187 -12.99 -2.16 9.30
N GLY A 188 -12.77 -2.73 10.48
CA GLY A 188 -13.81 -3.38 11.28
C GLY A 188 -14.12 -4.80 10.81
N ASP A 189 -15.03 -5.47 11.52
CA ASP A 189 -15.43 -6.87 11.30
C ASP A 189 -16.87 -6.97 10.80
N GLU A 190 -17.20 -8.09 10.15
CA GLU A 190 -18.57 -8.40 9.74
C GLU A 190 -19.58 -8.36 10.93
N PRO A 191 -20.83 -7.92 10.70
CA PRO A 191 -21.42 -7.49 9.44
C PRO A 191 -21.27 -5.98 9.15
N GLN A 192 -20.60 -5.21 10.00
CA GLN A 192 -20.49 -3.75 9.90
C GLN A 192 -19.13 -3.26 9.37
N GLY A 193 -18.25 -4.15 8.98
CA GLY A 193 -16.95 -3.78 8.43
C GLY A 193 -17.07 -2.96 7.15
N LEU A 194 -16.21 -1.94 7.02
CA LEU A 194 -16.15 -1.12 5.82
C LEU A 194 -15.72 -1.93 4.62
N THR A 195 -16.52 -1.93 3.57
CA THR A 195 -16.14 -2.45 2.27
C THR A 195 -15.55 -1.31 1.42
N VAL A 196 -14.37 -1.53 0.84
CA VAL A 196 -13.76 -0.60 -0.10
C VAL A 196 -13.55 -1.28 -1.45
N GLU A 197 -13.62 -0.49 -2.51
CA GLU A 197 -13.24 -0.95 -3.83
C GLU A 197 -11.75 -0.67 -4.05
N ILE A 198 -10.99 -1.75 -4.27
CA ILE A 198 -9.56 -1.71 -4.58
C ILE A 198 -9.32 -2.02 -6.06
N TYR A 199 -8.12 -1.72 -6.58
CA TYR A 199 -7.66 -2.31 -7.82
C TYR A 199 -6.78 -3.52 -7.53
N GLN A 200 -7.13 -4.68 -8.11
CA GLN A 200 -6.17 -5.71 -8.46
C GLN A 200 -5.64 -5.44 -9.86
N SER A 201 -4.53 -6.04 -10.25
CA SER A 201 -3.95 -5.85 -11.58
C SER A 201 -3.80 -7.16 -12.32
N ALA A 202 -4.14 -7.17 -13.61
CA ALA A 202 -3.66 -8.19 -14.52
C ALA A 202 -2.16 -7.99 -14.80
N HIS A 203 -1.48 -9.08 -15.21
CA HIS A 203 -0.05 -9.01 -15.51
C HIS A 203 0.23 -8.15 -16.75
N ASN A 204 1.19 -7.25 -16.61
CA ASN A 204 1.81 -6.54 -17.72
C ASN A 204 3.34 -6.73 -17.65
N GLN A 205 3.95 -7.09 -18.79
CA GLN A 205 5.40 -7.26 -18.87
C GLN A 205 6.15 -5.95 -18.66
N ASP A 206 5.54 -4.81 -18.98
CA ASP A 206 6.16 -3.48 -18.89
C ASP A 206 6.20 -2.94 -17.46
N HIS A 207 5.51 -3.56 -16.50
CA HIS A 207 5.57 -3.17 -15.09
C HIS A 207 7.01 -3.17 -14.58
N LYS A 208 7.48 -2.03 -14.09
CA LYS A 208 8.79 -1.84 -13.47
C LYS A 208 8.64 -1.77 -11.96
N TRP A 209 9.17 -2.78 -11.29
CA TRP A 209 9.10 -2.92 -9.85
C TRP A 209 10.34 -2.39 -9.17
N TYR A 210 10.14 -1.73 -8.03
CA TYR A 210 11.18 -1.13 -7.22
C TYR A 210 10.97 -1.44 -5.75
N PHE A 211 12.07 -1.54 -5.01
CA PHE A 211 12.05 -1.63 -3.57
C PHE A 211 13.23 -0.85 -2.99
N TYR A 212 13.14 -0.50 -1.71
CA TYR A 212 14.25 0.14 -1.00
C TYR A 212 14.94 -0.92 -0.12
N PRO A 213 16.10 -1.46 -0.54
CA PRO A 213 16.82 -2.44 0.26
C PRO A 213 17.31 -1.81 1.56
N LYS A 214 17.35 -2.63 2.62
CA LYS A 214 17.88 -2.26 3.94
C LYS A 214 17.29 -0.95 4.49
N MET A 215 16.00 -0.74 4.31
CA MET A 215 15.33 0.36 5.00
C MET A 215 15.56 0.24 6.50
N ASN A 216 15.86 1.36 7.15
CA ASN A 216 15.96 1.43 8.60
C ASN A 216 14.64 1.96 9.20
N ARG A 217 14.55 1.97 10.54
CA ARG A 217 13.35 2.39 11.26
C ARG A 217 12.95 3.85 10.99
N ASP A 218 13.89 4.70 10.63
CA ASP A 218 13.64 6.14 10.41
C ASP A 218 13.33 6.45 8.93
N GLU A 219 13.26 5.44 8.07
CA GLU A 219 12.85 5.58 6.68
C GLU A 219 11.40 5.15 6.49
N VAL A 220 10.66 5.94 5.71
CA VAL A 220 9.26 5.69 5.35
C VAL A 220 9.11 5.74 3.83
N LEU A 221 8.51 4.71 3.26
CA LEU A 221 8.09 4.71 1.86
C LEU A 221 6.71 5.37 1.79
N MET A 222 6.65 6.53 1.15
CA MET A 222 5.41 7.25 0.86
C MET A 222 5.02 7.01 -0.58
N PHE A 223 3.77 6.60 -0.84
CA PHE A 223 3.27 6.35 -2.19
C PHE A 223 1.80 6.74 -2.34
N LYS A 224 1.45 7.23 -3.54
CA LYS A 224 0.11 7.72 -3.84
C LYS A 224 -0.81 6.58 -4.25
N THR A 225 -1.94 6.45 -3.55
CA THR A 225 -2.95 5.42 -3.79
C THR A 225 -4.25 5.96 -4.35
N TYR A 226 -4.48 7.28 -4.28
CA TYR A 226 -5.64 7.95 -4.86
C TYR A 226 -5.36 9.42 -5.18
N ASP A 227 -5.98 9.93 -6.23
CA ASP A 227 -6.02 11.34 -6.58
C ASP A 227 -7.32 11.66 -7.33
N SER A 228 -8.12 12.56 -6.80
CA SER A 228 -9.43 12.90 -7.38
C SER A 228 -9.36 13.68 -8.70
N LEU A 229 -8.20 14.26 -9.03
CA LEU A 229 -7.99 15.03 -10.25
C LEU A 229 -7.23 14.26 -11.34
N ASP A 230 -6.55 13.16 -11.00
CA ASP A 230 -5.88 12.33 -12.00
C ASP A 230 -6.93 11.63 -12.89
N ASN A 231 -6.88 11.91 -14.19
CA ASN A 231 -7.76 11.26 -15.17
C ASN A 231 -6.99 11.04 -16.50
N PRO A 232 -6.64 9.79 -16.83
CA PRO A 232 -6.89 8.56 -16.05
C PRO A 232 -6.07 8.48 -14.77
N PHE A 233 -6.65 7.94 -13.70
CA PHE A 233 -5.91 7.63 -12.49
C PHE A 233 -5.04 6.39 -12.70
N LEU A 234 -3.73 6.56 -12.65
CA LEU A 234 -2.75 5.48 -12.70
C LEU A 234 -2.16 5.28 -11.29
N PRO A 235 -2.53 4.18 -10.61
CA PRO A 235 -2.14 3.95 -9.23
C PRO A 235 -0.69 3.50 -9.09
N THR A 236 -0.13 3.68 -7.90
CA THR A 236 1.11 3.02 -7.50
C THR A 236 0.79 1.60 -7.03
N LEU A 237 0.77 0.64 -7.97
CA LEU A 237 0.59 -0.77 -7.61
C LEU A 237 1.69 -1.20 -6.64
N HIS A 238 1.32 -2.05 -5.68
CA HIS A 238 2.25 -2.51 -4.65
C HIS A 238 1.97 -3.95 -4.23
N SER A 239 2.99 -4.58 -3.65
CA SER A 239 2.91 -5.96 -3.15
C SER A 239 4.08 -6.25 -2.22
N ALA A 240 3.88 -7.12 -1.25
CA ALA A 240 4.98 -7.83 -0.63
C ALA A 240 5.53 -8.88 -1.60
N PHE A 241 6.80 -9.23 -1.47
CA PHE A 241 7.42 -10.32 -2.21
C PHE A 241 8.41 -11.10 -1.34
N ASP A 242 8.71 -12.33 -1.71
CA ASP A 242 9.69 -13.14 -1.01
C ASP A 242 11.07 -12.92 -1.61
N ASP A 243 12.00 -12.40 -0.80
CA ASP A 243 13.42 -12.29 -1.18
C ASP A 243 14.15 -13.59 -0.84
N THR A 244 14.21 -14.48 -1.82
CA THR A 244 14.88 -15.78 -1.67
C THR A 244 16.40 -15.67 -1.45
N SER A 245 17.01 -14.53 -1.75
CA SER A 245 18.45 -14.31 -1.59
C SER A 245 18.85 -14.06 -0.13
N THR A 246 17.92 -13.56 0.69
CA THR A 246 18.17 -13.19 2.09
C THR A 246 17.63 -14.18 3.13
N LYS A 247 16.80 -15.12 2.73
CA LYS A 247 16.03 -16.04 3.62
C LYS A 247 16.83 -16.75 4.73
N LYS A 248 18.12 -16.98 4.58
CA LYS A 248 18.89 -17.72 5.59
C LYS A 248 19.23 -16.93 6.85
N ASN A 249 19.21 -15.60 6.79
CA ASN A 249 19.66 -14.72 7.88
C ASN A 249 18.75 -13.49 8.07
N ALA A 250 17.63 -13.41 7.38
CA ALA A 250 16.71 -12.28 7.48
C ALA A 250 15.75 -12.44 8.66
N SER A 251 15.47 -11.37 9.37
CA SER A 251 14.40 -11.32 10.35
C SER A 251 13.04 -11.35 9.67
N PRO A 252 12.02 -12.01 10.25
CA PRO A 252 10.66 -11.87 9.79
C PRO A 252 10.25 -10.39 9.74
N ARG A 253 9.55 -9.98 8.68
CA ARG A 253 9.12 -8.61 8.51
C ARG A 253 8.20 -8.16 9.63
N GLU A 254 8.50 -7.00 10.20
CA GLU A 254 7.62 -6.22 11.05
C GLU A 254 7.44 -4.83 10.43
N SER A 255 6.19 -4.44 10.15
CA SER A 255 5.92 -3.18 9.47
C SER A 255 4.60 -2.57 9.89
N ILE A 256 4.50 -1.25 9.76
CA ILE A 256 3.26 -0.48 9.87
C ILE A 256 3.03 0.29 8.58
N GLU A 257 1.77 0.38 8.18
CA GLU A 257 1.30 1.24 7.12
C GLU A 257 0.16 2.10 7.64
N VAL A 258 0.23 3.41 7.42
CA VAL A 258 -0.87 4.34 7.68
C VAL A 258 -1.36 4.95 6.38
N ARG A 259 -2.62 5.36 6.35
CA ARG A 259 -3.27 5.95 5.18
C ARG A 259 -3.70 7.36 5.48
N ALA A 260 -3.16 8.32 4.73
CA ALA A 260 -3.36 9.76 4.90
C ALA A 260 -4.25 10.30 3.79
N VAL A 261 -5.43 10.82 4.16
CA VAL A 261 -6.32 11.59 3.27
C VAL A 261 -5.93 13.06 3.35
N CYS A 262 -5.55 13.63 2.22
CA CYS A 262 -5.15 15.02 2.09
C CYS A 262 -6.23 15.79 1.35
N LEU A 263 -6.70 16.91 1.94
CA LEU A 263 -7.73 17.76 1.38
C LEU A 263 -7.12 19.10 0.94
N PHE A 264 -7.50 19.55 -0.26
CA PHE A 264 -7.09 20.81 -0.86
C PHE A 264 -8.36 21.62 -1.20
N ASN A 265 -8.50 22.82 -0.64
CA ASN A 265 -9.69 23.69 -0.74
C ASN A 265 -9.58 24.73 -1.85
#